data_d085c542e639c971c92394b0fad49cec
#
_entry.id   d085c542e639c971c92394b0fad49cec
#
_cell.length_a   1.000
_cell.length_b   1.000
_cell.length_c   1.000
_cell.angle_alpha   90.00
_cell.angle_beta   90.00
_cell.angle_gamma   90.00
#
_symmetry.space_group_name_H-M   'P 1'
#
loop_
_entity.id
_entity.type
_entity.pdbx_description
1 polymer ?
#
loop_
_entity_poly.entity_id
_entity_poly.type
_entity_poly.pdbx_seq_one_letter_code
_entity_poly.pdbx_strand_id
1 'polypeptide(L)'
;MYQWSVELRGYISNETGKAPVAYLWVPEGCKKVNAVILSQQNMTEEAIYKNQGFQTQMKQLGVAMVWVAPAFSNNWDPKSGAQQIFEALMPCLADQSGHAEIARAPIIPLGHSAQATFPWNFAACNPDRTLCVISFHGDAPRTNLCGYGAANVEWGRHRNIDGIPGLMVEGEYEWWEARVRPALAFRMMYPESCISFLCDTGRGHFDCGDRTADYIAKFIKKSMQQRLLADGSLRKLNPKDGYLAERFHSDMTGTDGADKGKAPEKANATRPMPAPYTEYKGDKHDAFWYFDKQMADLTEARYKETAGKRVQYVGFEYQGKLIPYNEKAQGGMQIRVADGNNTSANQKAKPLRLQLKAVYTDTTHNARSTAHGTKQPYIEVISGPLKKINDTTFEVYPYEAGWDNPRRSFTAWVVAVADADSKYKGAVQPLRIDLSVEF
;
A
#
# COMPACT_ATOMS: atom_id res chain seq x y z
N MET A 1 3.65 10.91 15.63
CA MET A 1 3.34 9.47 15.57
C MET A 1 4.50 8.64 16.08
N TYR A 2 5.69 8.75 15.47
CA TYR A 2 6.87 7.95 15.85
C TYR A 2 7.50 8.43 17.15
N GLN A 3 8.00 7.51 17.99
CA GLN A 3 8.61 7.81 19.27
C GLN A 3 10.14 7.81 19.22
N TRP A 4 10.72 7.00 18.33
CA TRP A 4 12.16 6.85 18.19
C TRP A 4 12.58 6.90 16.73
N SER A 5 13.85 7.26 16.51
CA SER A 5 14.43 7.27 15.19
C SER A 5 15.90 6.86 15.23
N VAL A 6 16.34 6.16 14.20
CA VAL A 6 17.72 5.72 14.02
C VAL A 6 18.16 6.03 12.58
N GLU A 7 19.32 6.66 12.45
CA GLU A 7 19.96 6.88 11.16
C GLU A 7 20.57 5.58 10.61
N LEU A 8 20.32 5.26 9.33
CA LEU A 8 20.83 4.06 8.70
C LEU A 8 22.32 4.24 8.38
N ARG A 9 23.16 3.52 9.06
CA ARG A 9 24.62 3.58 8.83
C ARG A 9 24.99 2.80 7.55
N GLY A 10 25.94 3.34 6.83
CA GLY A 10 26.54 2.66 5.66
C GLY A 10 25.79 2.88 4.33
N TYR A 11 24.76 3.71 4.32
CA TYR A 11 24.05 4.10 3.10
C TYR A 11 23.83 5.60 3.04
N ILE A 12 24.09 6.21 1.88
CA ILE A 12 23.79 7.63 1.62
C ILE A 12 22.78 7.68 0.47
N SER A 13 21.66 8.29 0.72
CA SER A 13 20.62 8.45 -0.30
C SER A 13 21.07 9.44 -1.38
N ASN A 14 20.95 9.02 -2.64
CA ASN A 14 21.18 9.90 -3.78
C ASN A 14 20.15 11.03 -3.86
N GLU A 15 19.00 10.83 -3.22
CA GLU A 15 17.90 11.79 -3.21
C GLU A 15 18.18 12.99 -2.29
N THR A 16 18.81 12.73 -1.15
CA THR A 16 19.01 13.73 -0.10
C THR A 16 20.47 14.05 0.18
N GLY A 17 21.41 13.23 -0.29
CA GLY A 17 22.82 13.32 0.06
C GLY A 17 23.12 13.01 1.54
N LYS A 18 22.16 12.42 2.26
CA LYS A 18 22.26 12.05 3.69
C LYS A 18 21.86 10.59 3.89
N ALA A 19 22.19 10.05 5.04
CA ALA A 19 21.70 8.75 5.43
C ALA A 19 20.17 8.78 5.65
N PRO A 20 19.43 7.74 5.22
CA PRO A 20 18.03 7.58 5.57
C PRO A 20 17.84 7.43 7.07
N VAL A 21 16.65 7.76 7.54
CA VAL A 21 16.26 7.61 8.95
C VAL A 21 15.13 6.60 9.05
N ALA A 22 15.27 5.64 9.93
CA ALA A 22 14.19 4.73 10.32
C ALA A 22 13.45 5.31 11.53
N TYR A 23 12.16 5.45 11.39
CA TYR A 23 11.24 5.96 12.42
C TYR A 23 10.43 4.80 12.98
N LEU A 24 10.48 4.61 14.30
CA LEU A 24 9.80 3.54 14.99
C LEU A 24 8.57 4.06 15.74
N TRP A 25 7.44 3.42 15.50
CA TRP A 25 6.23 3.53 16.30
C TRP A 25 5.97 2.21 17.05
N VAL A 26 5.79 2.29 18.36
CA VAL A 26 5.35 1.18 19.20
C VAL A 26 4.00 1.56 19.80
N PRO A 27 3.00 0.65 19.80
CA PRO A 27 1.71 0.97 20.39
C PRO A 27 1.83 1.39 21.86
N GLU A 28 1.14 2.45 22.24
CA GLU A 28 1.13 2.93 23.63
C GLU A 28 0.67 1.83 24.59
N GLY A 29 1.46 1.60 25.64
CA GLY A 29 1.22 0.55 26.64
C GLY A 29 1.56 -0.87 26.16
N CYS A 30 2.20 -1.02 25.01
CA CYS A 30 2.68 -2.32 24.53
C CYS A 30 3.79 -2.84 25.45
N LYS A 31 3.55 -3.98 26.09
CA LYS A 31 4.54 -4.61 27.00
C LYS A 31 5.56 -5.46 26.25
N LYS A 32 5.18 -6.01 25.11
CA LYS A 32 6.01 -6.85 24.25
C LYS A 32 5.60 -6.67 22.80
N VAL A 33 6.56 -6.35 21.95
CA VAL A 33 6.35 -6.29 20.49
C VAL A 33 6.37 -7.70 19.94
N ASN A 34 5.27 -8.12 19.33
CA ASN A 34 5.11 -9.47 18.78
C ASN A 34 5.60 -9.58 17.33
N ALA A 35 5.52 -8.49 16.55
CA ALA A 35 6.01 -8.39 15.18
C ALA A 35 6.24 -6.92 14.81
N VAL A 36 6.97 -6.68 13.72
CA VAL A 36 7.28 -5.34 13.23
C VAL A 36 6.90 -5.24 11.76
N ILE A 37 6.09 -4.24 11.39
CA ILE A 37 5.89 -3.88 9.99
C ILE A 37 7.08 -3.01 9.56
N LEU A 38 7.72 -3.39 8.46
CA LEU A 38 8.82 -2.65 7.85
C LEU A 38 8.39 -2.10 6.50
N SER A 39 8.37 -0.78 6.38
CA SER A 39 8.12 -0.09 5.11
C SER A 39 9.20 0.94 4.83
N GLN A 40 9.33 1.25 3.55
CA GLN A 40 10.19 2.31 3.05
C GLN A 40 9.36 3.39 2.37
N GLN A 41 9.82 4.62 2.41
CA GLN A 41 9.09 5.76 1.86
C GLN A 41 8.79 5.58 0.37
N ASN A 42 7.49 5.62 0.06
CA ASN A 42 7.00 5.85 -1.29
C ASN A 42 5.75 6.74 -1.24
N MET A 43 4.54 6.16 -1.00
CA MET A 43 3.30 6.96 -0.90
C MET A 43 2.30 6.37 0.08
N THR A 44 1.58 5.31 -0.32
CA THR A 44 0.43 4.76 0.40
C THR A 44 0.79 4.10 1.72
N GLU A 45 2.04 3.75 1.93
CA GLU A 45 2.55 3.25 3.23
C GLU A 45 2.25 4.25 4.36
N GLU A 46 2.40 5.55 4.10
CA GLU A 46 2.06 6.58 5.08
C GLU A 46 0.56 6.59 5.41
N ALA A 47 -0.29 6.48 4.38
CA ALA A 47 -1.75 6.43 4.56
C ALA A 47 -2.16 5.23 5.42
N ILE A 48 -1.58 4.05 5.18
CA ILE A 48 -1.83 2.84 5.98
C ILE A 48 -1.37 3.04 7.42
N TYR A 49 -0.16 3.56 7.62
CA TYR A 49 0.43 3.78 8.96
C TYR A 49 -0.33 4.84 9.77
N LYS A 50 -0.82 5.89 9.12
CA LYS A 50 -1.61 6.97 9.75
C LYS A 50 -3.08 6.61 9.94
N ASN A 51 -3.57 5.51 9.35
CA ASN A 51 -4.95 5.07 9.49
C ASN A 51 -5.26 4.65 10.93
N GLN A 52 -6.24 5.30 11.55
CA GLN A 52 -6.58 5.11 12.97
C GLN A 52 -7.13 3.70 13.26
N GLY A 53 -7.93 3.14 12.35
CA GLY A 53 -8.46 1.79 12.47
C GLY A 53 -7.34 0.75 12.39
N PHE A 54 -6.39 0.96 11.48
CA PHE A 54 -5.20 0.12 11.35
C PHE A 54 -4.32 0.17 12.60
N GLN A 55 -3.99 1.37 13.09
CA GLN A 55 -3.21 1.55 14.32
C GLN A 55 -3.88 0.87 15.53
N THR A 56 -5.21 0.99 15.65
CA THR A 56 -5.97 0.34 16.72
C THR A 56 -5.82 -1.17 16.68
N GLN A 57 -5.89 -1.77 15.49
CA GLN A 57 -5.69 -3.21 15.33
C GLN A 57 -4.24 -3.63 15.58
N MET A 58 -3.25 -2.85 15.11
CA MET A 58 -1.83 -3.12 15.40
C MET A 58 -1.54 -3.03 16.92
N LYS A 59 -2.16 -2.08 17.62
CA LYS A 59 -2.10 -1.99 19.09
C LYS A 59 -2.62 -3.27 19.76
N GLN A 60 -3.76 -3.79 19.32
CA GLN A 60 -4.34 -5.03 19.88
C GLN A 60 -3.43 -6.25 19.65
N LEU A 61 -2.68 -6.25 18.54
CA LEU A 61 -1.80 -7.34 18.16
C LEU A 61 -0.37 -7.21 18.75
N GLY A 62 -0.04 -6.09 19.33
CA GLY A 62 1.34 -5.80 19.76
C GLY A 62 2.31 -5.68 18.58
N VAL A 63 1.86 -5.11 17.46
CA VAL A 63 2.66 -4.94 16.24
C VAL A 63 3.19 -3.51 16.18
N ALA A 64 4.52 -3.37 16.13
CA ALA A 64 5.19 -2.11 15.91
C ALA A 64 5.32 -1.79 14.41
N MET A 65 5.60 -0.53 14.08
CA MET A 65 5.78 -0.08 12.71
C MET A 65 7.09 0.68 12.55
N VAL A 66 7.87 0.31 11.55
CA VAL A 66 9.10 1.00 11.14
C VAL A 66 8.91 1.58 9.75
N TRP A 67 9.14 2.86 9.62
CA TRP A 67 9.10 3.57 8.35
C TRP A 67 10.45 4.21 8.05
N VAL A 68 11.05 3.86 6.91
CA VAL A 68 12.38 4.34 6.52
C VAL A 68 12.24 5.40 5.45
N ALA A 69 12.78 6.59 5.69
CA ALA A 69 12.74 7.71 4.76
C ALA A 69 14.10 8.43 4.64
N PRO A 70 14.57 8.72 3.41
CA PRO A 70 14.07 8.15 2.15
C PRO A 70 14.30 6.64 2.06
N ALA A 71 13.69 5.99 1.05
CA ALA A 71 13.90 4.57 0.80
C ALA A 71 15.39 4.25 0.51
N PHE A 72 15.85 3.09 0.95
CA PHE A 72 17.24 2.67 0.74
C PHE A 72 17.37 1.42 -0.17
N SER A 73 16.30 0.67 -0.38
CA SER A 73 16.33 -0.50 -1.26
C SER A 73 14.95 -0.86 -1.79
N ASN A 74 14.68 -0.55 -3.05
CA ASN A 74 13.37 -0.82 -3.67
C ASN A 74 13.16 -2.31 -3.96
N ASN A 75 14.21 -3.07 -4.23
CA ASN A 75 14.11 -4.47 -4.65
C ASN A 75 14.61 -5.46 -3.61
N TRP A 76 15.30 -5.01 -2.56
CA TRP A 76 15.99 -5.91 -1.61
C TRP A 76 16.90 -6.93 -2.29
N ASP A 77 17.73 -6.47 -3.22
CA ASP A 77 18.71 -7.34 -3.87
C ASP A 77 19.73 -7.81 -2.83
N PRO A 78 19.98 -9.13 -2.69
CA PRO A 78 21.00 -9.65 -1.78
C PRO A 78 22.39 -9.05 -1.99
N LYS A 79 22.68 -8.53 -3.19
CA LYS A 79 23.96 -7.88 -3.53
C LYS A 79 24.01 -6.40 -3.17
N SER A 80 22.89 -5.77 -2.79
CA SER A 80 22.79 -4.33 -2.57
C SER A 80 23.28 -3.87 -1.19
N GLY A 81 23.60 -4.78 -0.28
CA GLY A 81 23.90 -4.43 1.12
C GLY A 81 22.67 -4.18 2.00
N ALA A 82 21.46 -4.26 1.44
CA ALA A 82 20.23 -3.99 2.19
C ALA A 82 20.05 -4.92 3.39
N GLN A 83 20.45 -6.19 3.25
CA GLN A 83 20.38 -7.15 4.34
C GLN A 83 21.27 -6.76 5.52
N GLN A 84 22.49 -6.33 5.27
CA GLN A 84 23.44 -5.90 6.31
C GLN A 84 22.95 -4.64 7.03
N ILE A 85 22.37 -3.68 6.27
CA ILE A 85 21.77 -2.49 6.83
C ILE A 85 20.61 -2.85 7.77
N PHE A 86 19.73 -3.74 7.34
CA PHE A 86 18.60 -4.22 8.14
C PHE A 86 19.06 -4.94 9.42
N GLU A 87 20.06 -5.82 9.33
CA GLU A 87 20.61 -6.55 10.47
C GLU A 87 21.27 -5.63 11.51
N ALA A 88 21.85 -4.51 11.05
CA ALA A 88 22.37 -3.48 11.94
C ALA A 88 21.28 -2.58 12.53
N LEU A 89 20.23 -2.27 11.75
CA LEU A 89 19.16 -1.38 12.14
C LEU A 89 18.31 -1.92 13.29
N MET A 90 17.90 -3.20 13.21
CA MET A 90 16.93 -3.74 14.16
C MET A 90 17.43 -3.78 15.60
N PRO A 91 18.69 -4.17 15.91
CA PRO A 91 19.27 -4.01 17.25
C PRO A 91 19.33 -2.56 17.72
N CYS A 92 19.66 -1.60 16.83
CA CYS A 92 19.67 -0.18 17.20
C CYS A 92 18.28 0.34 17.59
N LEU A 93 17.23 -0.07 16.87
CA LEU A 93 15.85 0.28 17.24
C LEU A 93 15.43 -0.37 18.57
N ALA A 94 15.85 -1.61 18.81
CA ALA A 94 15.61 -2.30 20.07
C ALA A 94 16.24 -1.55 21.26
N ASP A 95 17.52 -1.18 21.12
CA ASP A 95 18.25 -0.42 22.15
C ASP A 95 17.63 0.95 22.40
N GLN A 96 17.28 1.69 21.35
CA GLN A 96 16.68 3.03 21.47
C GLN A 96 15.31 3.01 22.13
N SER A 97 14.51 1.98 21.85
CA SER A 97 13.14 1.89 22.36
C SER A 97 13.01 1.19 23.71
N GLY A 98 14.04 0.44 24.12
CA GLY A 98 13.99 -0.45 25.28
C GLY A 98 13.19 -1.73 25.06
N HIS A 99 12.75 -2.00 23.82
CA HIS A 99 12.07 -3.22 23.40
C HIS A 99 13.06 -4.20 22.79
N ALA A 100 13.79 -4.92 23.64
CA ALA A 100 14.87 -5.82 23.20
C ALA A 100 14.42 -6.88 22.19
N GLU A 101 13.16 -7.30 22.24
CA GLU A 101 12.58 -8.25 21.30
C GLU A 101 12.54 -7.77 19.85
N ILE A 102 12.52 -6.46 19.59
CA ILE A 102 12.53 -5.87 18.25
C ILE A 102 13.73 -6.34 17.43
N ALA A 103 14.88 -6.54 18.09
CA ALA A 103 16.10 -7.01 17.45
C ALA A 103 15.88 -8.32 16.64
N ARG A 104 14.97 -9.18 17.09
CA ARG A 104 14.69 -10.48 16.48
C ARG A 104 13.19 -10.72 16.18
N ALA A 105 12.33 -9.75 16.37
CA ALA A 105 10.90 -9.87 16.12
C ALA A 105 10.63 -10.32 14.67
N PRO A 106 9.56 -11.10 14.44
CA PRO A 106 9.05 -11.37 13.11
C PRO A 106 8.75 -10.08 12.35
N ILE A 107 9.05 -10.07 11.06
CA ILE A 107 8.89 -8.90 10.18
C ILE A 107 7.71 -9.10 9.23
N ILE A 108 6.98 -8.03 8.98
CA ILE A 108 5.96 -7.89 7.97
C ILE A 108 6.46 -6.84 6.98
N PRO A 109 7.20 -7.22 5.92
CA PRO A 109 7.57 -6.28 4.89
C PRO A 109 6.32 -5.81 4.14
N LEU A 110 6.14 -4.49 4.06
CA LEU A 110 5.02 -3.84 3.38
C LEU A 110 5.56 -2.76 2.45
N GLY A 111 5.16 -2.80 1.20
CA GLY A 111 5.58 -1.81 0.21
C GLY A 111 4.52 -1.56 -0.85
N HIS A 112 4.45 -0.31 -1.29
CA HIS A 112 3.54 0.19 -2.31
C HIS A 112 4.30 0.51 -3.60
N SER A 113 3.73 0.15 -4.76
CA SER A 113 4.22 0.58 -6.08
C SER A 113 5.73 0.29 -6.26
N ALA A 114 6.56 1.31 -6.40
CA ALA A 114 8.02 1.17 -6.53
C ALA A 114 8.67 0.41 -5.37
N GLN A 115 8.03 0.33 -4.21
CA GLN A 115 8.47 -0.42 -3.04
C GLN A 115 7.80 -1.80 -2.93
N ALA A 116 6.91 -2.19 -3.84
CA ALA A 116 6.11 -3.42 -3.69
C ALA A 116 6.87 -4.70 -4.09
N THR A 117 8.04 -4.58 -4.71
CA THR A 117 8.93 -5.70 -5.04
C THR A 117 9.76 -6.15 -3.83
N PHE A 118 10.22 -5.21 -2.98
CA PHE A 118 11.08 -5.54 -1.86
C PHE A 118 10.44 -6.51 -0.87
N PRO A 119 9.14 -6.50 -0.55
CA PRO A 119 8.55 -7.41 0.42
C PRO A 119 8.74 -8.89 0.06
N TRP A 120 8.61 -9.23 -1.21
CA TRP A 120 8.82 -10.60 -1.69
C TRP A 120 10.29 -11.03 -1.58
N ASN A 121 11.21 -10.16 -1.99
CA ASN A 121 12.63 -10.44 -1.96
C ASN A 121 13.17 -10.47 -0.53
N PHE A 122 12.65 -9.60 0.35
CA PHE A 122 12.91 -9.67 1.79
C PHE A 122 12.51 -11.02 2.36
N ALA A 123 11.29 -11.49 2.06
CA ALA A 123 10.80 -12.78 2.54
C ALA A 123 11.66 -13.95 2.05
N ALA A 124 12.06 -13.94 0.78
CA ALA A 124 12.94 -14.95 0.22
C ALA A 124 14.34 -14.96 0.87
N CYS A 125 14.82 -13.81 1.31
CA CYS A 125 16.11 -13.69 2.04
C CYS A 125 15.98 -14.03 3.53
N ASN A 126 14.81 -13.81 4.13
CA ASN A 126 14.55 -13.93 5.56
C ASN A 126 13.31 -14.81 5.85
N PRO A 127 13.24 -16.06 5.33
CA PRO A 127 12.02 -16.87 5.42
C PRO A 127 11.63 -17.19 6.87
N ASP A 128 12.60 -17.43 7.74
CA ASP A 128 12.36 -17.77 9.15
C ASP A 128 12.00 -16.54 10.02
N ARG A 129 12.13 -15.33 9.46
CA ARG A 129 11.85 -14.09 10.14
C ARG A 129 10.64 -13.35 9.53
N THR A 130 10.12 -13.78 8.39
CA THR A 130 8.99 -13.12 7.73
C THR A 130 7.67 -13.72 8.21
N LEU A 131 6.84 -12.91 8.88
CA LEU A 131 5.51 -13.33 9.32
C LEU A 131 4.54 -13.46 8.14
N CYS A 132 4.44 -12.42 7.33
CA CYS A 132 3.71 -12.37 6.08
C CYS A 132 4.24 -11.25 5.20
N VAL A 133 3.84 -11.23 3.94
CA VAL A 133 4.22 -10.24 2.92
C VAL A 133 3.01 -9.40 2.54
N ILE A 134 3.19 -8.07 2.40
CA ILE A 134 2.17 -7.16 1.86
C ILE A 134 2.76 -6.42 0.67
N SER A 135 2.34 -6.79 -0.54
CA SER A 135 2.67 -6.12 -1.79
C SER A 135 1.44 -5.31 -2.23
N PHE A 136 1.51 -3.99 -2.03
CA PHE A 136 0.39 -3.09 -2.22
C PHE A 136 0.52 -2.33 -3.54
N HIS A 137 -0.45 -2.49 -4.43
CA HIS A 137 -0.44 -1.96 -5.81
C HIS A 137 0.86 -2.29 -6.56
N GLY A 138 1.28 -3.55 -6.47
CA GLY A 138 2.61 -3.93 -6.88
C GLY A 138 2.75 -5.32 -7.49
N ASP A 139 3.98 -5.79 -7.48
CA ASP A 139 4.40 -6.92 -8.27
C ASP A 139 4.08 -8.28 -7.64
N ALA A 140 3.98 -9.29 -8.49
CA ALA A 140 4.02 -10.69 -8.10
C ALA A 140 5.43 -11.10 -7.63
N PRO A 141 5.55 -12.20 -6.85
CA PRO A 141 6.85 -12.75 -6.51
C PRO A 141 7.72 -12.99 -7.75
N ARG A 142 9.00 -12.66 -7.65
CA ARG A 142 10.00 -12.81 -8.73
C ARG A 142 9.69 -12.01 -10.00
N THR A 143 8.92 -10.96 -9.89
CA THR A 143 8.73 -9.96 -10.94
C THR A 143 9.20 -8.58 -10.46
N ASN A 144 9.46 -7.68 -11.39
CA ASN A 144 9.93 -6.33 -11.09
C ASN A 144 9.40 -5.33 -12.12
N LEU A 145 8.08 -5.28 -12.29
CA LEU A 145 7.43 -4.33 -13.19
C LEU A 145 7.45 -2.92 -12.59
N CYS A 146 7.27 -2.82 -11.26
CA CYS A 146 7.33 -1.56 -10.52
C CYS A 146 8.74 -0.95 -10.51
N GLY A 147 9.77 -1.73 -10.77
CA GLY A 147 11.16 -1.28 -10.87
C GLY A 147 11.52 -0.61 -12.19
N TYR A 148 10.55 -0.18 -12.97
CA TYR A 148 10.75 0.56 -14.24
C TYR A 148 11.71 -0.12 -15.21
N GLY A 149 11.60 -1.43 -15.36
CA GLY A 149 12.44 -2.22 -16.25
C GLY A 149 13.78 -2.69 -15.66
N ALA A 150 14.01 -2.49 -14.36
CA ALA A 150 15.13 -3.12 -13.68
C ALA A 150 14.99 -4.66 -13.71
N ALA A 151 16.13 -5.36 -13.69
CA ALA A 151 16.11 -6.81 -13.71
C ALA A 151 15.45 -7.39 -12.46
N ASN A 152 14.78 -8.54 -12.63
CA ASN A 152 14.27 -9.31 -11.51
C ASN A 152 15.43 -9.77 -10.61
N VAL A 153 15.21 -9.71 -9.30
CA VAL A 153 16.20 -10.20 -8.34
C VAL A 153 16.25 -11.73 -8.38
N GLU A 154 17.44 -12.27 -8.49
CA GLU A 154 17.68 -13.72 -8.46
C GLU A 154 17.65 -14.25 -7.03
N TRP A 155 16.69 -15.09 -6.71
CA TRP A 155 16.58 -15.69 -5.38
C TRP A 155 17.61 -16.81 -5.13
N GLY A 156 18.13 -17.45 -6.18
CA GLY A 156 18.97 -18.64 -6.06
C GLY A 156 18.16 -19.89 -5.65
N ARG A 157 18.85 -21.00 -5.46
CA ARG A 157 18.20 -22.32 -5.24
C ARG A 157 17.57 -22.48 -3.86
N HIS A 158 18.10 -21.80 -2.85
CA HIS A 158 17.73 -21.98 -1.45
C HIS A 158 16.76 -20.91 -0.90
N ARG A 159 16.49 -19.87 -1.69
CA ARG A 159 15.58 -18.81 -1.30
C ARG A 159 14.18 -19.10 -1.85
N ASN A 160 13.21 -19.18 -0.97
CA ASN A 160 11.81 -19.37 -1.32
C ASN A 160 10.90 -18.70 -0.29
N ILE A 161 9.62 -18.67 -0.60
CA ILE A 161 8.58 -18.16 0.29
C ILE A 161 7.54 -19.23 0.63
N ASP A 162 7.94 -20.50 0.61
CA ASP A 162 7.07 -21.64 0.89
C ASP A 162 6.46 -21.55 2.29
N GLY A 163 5.15 -21.66 2.36
CA GLY A 163 4.39 -21.56 3.61
C GLY A 163 4.39 -20.17 4.25
N ILE A 164 4.87 -19.13 3.55
CA ILE A 164 4.77 -17.73 3.98
C ILE A 164 3.55 -17.11 3.30
N PRO A 165 2.53 -16.63 4.06
CA PRO A 165 1.39 -15.97 3.45
C PRO A 165 1.79 -14.61 2.87
N GLY A 166 1.39 -14.36 1.64
CA GLY A 166 1.59 -13.09 0.97
C GLY A 166 0.29 -12.53 0.43
N LEU A 167 0.05 -11.25 0.63
CA LEU A 167 -1.08 -10.51 0.09
C LEU A 167 -0.61 -9.57 -1.00
N MET A 168 -1.17 -9.75 -2.18
CA MET A 168 -1.14 -8.75 -3.25
C MET A 168 -2.44 -7.95 -3.23
N VAL A 169 -2.34 -6.64 -3.37
CA VAL A 169 -3.50 -5.76 -3.55
C VAL A 169 -3.31 -4.98 -4.85
N GLU A 170 -4.37 -4.88 -5.64
CA GLU A 170 -4.41 -4.07 -6.86
C GLU A 170 -5.74 -3.31 -6.93
N GLY A 171 -5.72 -2.03 -7.31
CA GLY A 171 -6.94 -1.24 -7.47
C GLY A 171 -7.71 -1.62 -8.72
N GLU A 172 -9.06 -1.55 -8.67
CA GLU A 172 -9.91 -1.82 -9.83
C GLU A 172 -9.61 -0.88 -11.00
N TYR A 173 -9.28 0.39 -10.71
CA TYR A 173 -9.04 1.43 -11.72
C TYR A 173 -7.57 1.50 -12.19
N GLU A 174 -6.68 0.73 -11.60
CA GLU A 174 -5.33 0.54 -12.11
C GLU A 174 -5.11 -0.84 -12.74
N TRP A 175 -6.16 -1.63 -12.93
CA TRP A 175 -6.08 -3.04 -13.26
C TRP A 175 -5.01 -3.38 -14.29
N TRP A 176 -4.10 -4.28 -13.92
CA TRP A 176 -2.98 -4.68 -14.75
C TRP A 176 -2.75 -6.20 -14.71
N GLU A 177 -3.23 -6.89 -15.71
CA GLU A 177 -3.09 -8.36 -15.84
C GLU A 177 -1.63 -8.84 -15.76
N ALA A 178 -0.66 -8.02 -16.20
CA ALA A 178 0.75 -8.35 -16.10
C ALA A 178 1.27 -8.50 -14.68
N ARG A 179 0.53 -8.02 -13.66
CA ARG A 179 0.81 -8.28 -12.24
C ARG A 179 0.09 -9.52 -11.73
N VAL A 180 -1.15 -9.72 -12.14
CA VAL A 180 -2.03 -10.80 -11.65
C VAL A 180 -1.61 -12.16 -12.20
N ARG A 181 -1.41 -12.26 -13.52
CA ARG A 181 -1.06 -13.52 -14.19
C ARG A 181 0.25 -14.15 -13.69
N PRO A 182 1.34 -13.40 -13.48
CA PRO A 182 2.55 -13.98 -12.89
C PRO A 182 2.35 -14.53 -11.47
N ALA A 183 1.48 -13.92 -10.66
CA ALA A 183 1.16 -14.44 -9.33
C ALA A 183 0.43 -15.78 -9.39
N LEU A 184 -0.53 -15.92 -10.32
CA LEU A 184 -1.20 -17.19 -10.58
C LEU A 184 -0.21 -18.25 -11.08
N ALA A 185 0.64 -17.89 -12.06
CA ALA A 185 1.69 -18.78 -12.56
C ALA A 185 2.67 -19.19 -11.44
N PHE A 186 3.07 -18.25 -10.58
CA PHE A 186 3.95 -18.55 -9.44
C PHE A 186 3.31 -19.59 -8.50
N ARG A 187 2.04 -19.47 -8.17
CA ARG A 187 1.32 -20.44 -7.35
C ARG A 187 1.31 -21.85 -7.97
N MET A 188 1.21 -21.94 -9.29
CA MET A 188 1.22 -23.22 -9.99
C MET A 188 2.64 -23.83 -10.05
N MET A 189 3.66 -22.99 -10.22
CA MET A 189 5.05 -23.43 -10.26
C MET A 189 5.60 -23.79 -8.87
N TYR A 190 5.08 -23.12 -7.83
CA TYR A 190 5.51 -23.29 -6.44
C TYR A 190 4.29 -23.63 -5.56
N PRO A 191 3.85 -24.90 -5.54
CA PRO A 191 2.59 -25.32 -4.92
C PRO A 191 2.55 -25.16 -3.40
N GLU A 192 3.68 -24.95 -2.75
CA GLU A 192 3.77 -24.63 -1.32
C GLU A 192 3.58 -23.13 -1.02
N SER A 193 3.33 -22.29 -2.04
CA SER A 193 3.11 -20.86 -1.86
C SER A 193 1.69 -20.54 -1.39
N CYS A 194 1.58 -19.58 -0.46
CA CYS A 194 0.32 -19.13 0.15
C CYS A 194 0.01 -17.68 -0.30
N ILE A 195 -0.28 -17.45 -1.59
CA ILE A 195 -0.50 -16.11 -2.12
C ILE A 195 -1.99 -15.81 -2.20
N SER A 196 -2.40 -14.75 -1.49
CA SER A 196 -3.72 -14.14 -1.54
C SER A 196 -3.71 -12.91 -2.44
N PHE A 197 -4.86 -12.59 -2.98
CA PHE A 197 -5.05 -11.41 -3.83
C PHE A 197 -6.32 -10.66 -3.42
N LEU A 198 -6.24 -9.34 -3.41
CA LEU A 198 -7.38 -8.45 -3.23
C LEU A 198 -7.41 -7.44 -4.37
N CYS A 199 -8.48 -7.44 -5.16
CA CYS A 199 -8.83 -6.25 -5.93
C CYS A 199 -9.52 -5.25 -5.00
N ASP A 200 -8.94 -4.06 -4.87
CA ASP A 200 -9.55 -2.97 -4.11
C ASP A 200 -10.56 -2.24 -5.00
N THR A 201 -11.81 -2.71 -4.92
CA THR A 201 -12.88 -2.26 -5.80
C THR A 201 -13.24 -0.80 -5.57
N GLY A 202 -13.34 -0.04 -6.67
CA GLY A 202 -13.62 1.39 -6.64
C GLY A 202 -12.41 2.26 -6.27
N ARG A 203 -11.21 1.66 -6.24
CA ARG A 203 -9.95 2.32 -5.89
C ARG A 203 -8.94 2.21 -7.04
N GLY A 204 -7.91 3.06 -7.00
CA GLY A 204 -6.85 3.13 -8.02
C GLY A 204 -5.48 2.88 -7.43
N HIS A 205 -4.44 3.35 -8.11
CA HIS A 205 -3.05 3.09 -7.74
C HIS A 205 -2.54 3.90 -6.54
N PHE A 206 -3.07 5.09 -6.34
CA PHE A 206 -2.48 6.10 -5.44
C PHE A 206 -3.30 6.29 -4.15
N ASP A 207 -4.07 5.30 -3.73
CA ASP A 207 -4.94 5.44 -2.58
C ASP A 207 -5.09 4.14 -1.77
N CYS A 208 -5.47 4.30 -0.51
CA CYS A 208 -5.81 3.21 0.39
C CYS A 208 -6.92 3.68 1.35
N GLY A 209 -8.12 3.16 1.17
CA GLY A 209 -9.25 3.48 2.05
C GLY A 209 -9.27 2.63 3.33
N ASP A 210 -10.13 3.04 4.28
CA ASP A 210 -10.32 2.36 5.57
C ASP A 210 -10.62 0.86 5.41
N ARG A 211 -11.44 0.49 4.41
CA ARG A 211 -11.80 -0.92 4.15
C ARG A 211 -10.61 -1.77 3.76
N THR A 212 -9.65 -1.19 3.07
CA THR A 212 -8.45 -1.90 2.60
C THR A 212 -7.42 -1.95 3.69
N ALA A 213 -7.23 -0.88 4.45
CA ALA A 213 -6.43 -0.88 5.67
C ALA A 213 -6.94 -1.93 6.68
N ASP A 214 -8.25 -2.04 6.88
CA ASP A 214 -8.89 -3.06 7.71
C ASP A 214 -8.66 -4.48 7.19
N TYR A 215 -8.73 -4.69 5.86
CA TYR A 215 -8.44 -5.99 5.26
C TYR A 215 -6.98 -6.41 5.47
N ILE A 216 -6.03 -5.48 5.28
CA ILE A 216 -4.60 -5.73 5.55
C ILE A 216 -4.38 -6.08 7.01
N ALA A 217 -5.01 -5.34 7.94
CA ALA A 217 -4.91 -5.63 9.37
C ALA A 217 -5.46 -7.02 9.74
N LYS A 218 -6.58 -7.43 9.13
CA LYS A 218 -7.14 -8.79 9.28
C LYS A 218 -6.20 -9.85 8.72
N PHE A 219 -5.58 -9.60 7.58
CA PHE A 219 -4.59 -10.51 6.99
C PHE A 219 -3.38 -10.70 7.93
N ILE A 220 -2.86 -9.62 8.49
CA ILE A 220 -1.79 -9.66 9.50
C ILE A 220 -2.23 -10.45 10.73
N LYS A 221 -3.43 -10.19 11.24
CA LYS A 221 -3.99 -10.93 12.39
C LYS A 221 -4.06 -12.43 12.13
N LYS A 222 -4.55 -12.85 10.96
CA LYS A 222 -4.60 -14.27 10.56
C LYS A 222 -3.20 -14.87 10.44
N SER A 223 -2.26 -14.13 9.88
CA SER A 223 -0.86 -14.55 9.80
C SER A 223 -0.27 -14.81 11.20
N MET A 224 -0.49 -13.90 12.15
CA MET A 224 -0.06 -14.09 13.54
C MET A 224 -0.70 -15.31 14.19
N GLN A 225 -2.02 -15.47 14.07
CA GLN A 225 -2.76 -16.58 14.67
C GLN A 225 -2.33 -17.95 14.15
N GLN A 226 -1.94 -18.01 12.87
CA GLN A 226 -1.61 -19.28 12.23
C GLN A 226 -0.12 -19.58 12.18
N ARG A 227 0.76 -18.58 12.27
CA ARG A 227 2.19 -18.80 12.13
C ARG A 227 3.00 -18.53 13.38
N LEU A 228 2.63 -17.55 14.20
CA LEU A 228 3.43 -17.15 15.37
C LEU A 228 3.25 -18.16 16.50
N LEU A 229 4.34 -18.76 16.95
CA LEU A 229 4.36 -19.69 18.07
C LEU A 229 4.63 -18.95 19.40
N ALA A 230 4.39 -19.61 20.51
CA ALA A 230 4.54 -19.02 21.84
C ALA A 230 5.98 -18.57 22.16
N ASP A 231 6.96 -19.23 21.57
CA ASP A 231 8.39 -18.91 21.70
C ASP A 231 8.84 -17.77 20.78
N GLY A 232 7.94 -17.25 19.93
CA GLY A 232 8.22 -16.20 18.95
C GLY A 232 8.72 -16.69 17.60
N SER A 233 8.92 -18.00 17.43
CA SER A 233 9.26 -18.60 16.14
C SER A 233 8.04 -18.68 15.19
N LEU A 234 8.31 -18.94 13.91
CA LEU A 234 7.28 -18.98 12.87
C LEU A 234 7.20 -20.38 12.25
N ARG A 235 6.00 -20.95 12.24
CA ARG A 235 5.76 -22.20 11.48
C ARG A 235 5.43 -21.88 10.01
N LYS A 236 5.76 -22.79 9.11
CA LYS A 236 5.30 -22.76 7.72
C LYS A 236 3.83 -23.22 7.63
N LEU A 237 3.06 -22.58 6.76
CA LEU A 237 1.70 -23.01 6.46
C LEU A 237 1.72 -24.07 5.36
N ASN A 238 0.72 -24.95 5.41
CA ASN A 238 0.41 -25.86 4.31
C ASN A 238 -0.74 -25.25 3.50
N PRO A 239 -0.55 -24.90 2.21
CA PRO A 239 -1.61 -24.30 1.40
C PRO A 239 -2.89 -25.16 1.32
N LYS A 240 -2.77 -26.49 1.46
CA LYS A 240 -3.91 -27.41 1.40
C LYS A 240 -4.88 -27.27 2.58
N ASP A 241 -4.43 -26.65 3.68
CA ASP A 241 -5.26 -26.37 4.86
C ASP A 241 -6.08 -25.08 4.70
N GLY A 242 -5.84 -24.30 3.65
CA GLY A 242 -6.54 -23.06 3.35
C GLY A 242 -7.70 -23.22 2.37
N TYR A 243 -8.14 -22.09 1.85
CA TYR A 243 -9.24 -21.94 0.90
C TYR A 243 -8.75 -21.41 -0.43
N LEU A 244 -9.49 -21.70 -1.49
CA LEU A 244 -9.34 -21.07 -2.80
C LEU A 244 -10.59 -20.26 -3.11
N ALA A 245 -10.36 -19.09 -3.76
CA ALA A 245 -11.39 -18.28 -4.36
C ALA A 245 -10.90 -17.77 -5.71
N GLU A 246 -11.81 -17.66 -6.67
CA GLU A 246 -11.52 -17.14 -8.00
C GLU A 246 -10.98 -15.70 -7.89
N ARG A 247 -10.01 -15.36 -8.74
CA ARG A 247 -9.50 -13.99 -8.82
C ARG A 247 -10.58 -13.00 -9.26
N PHE A 248 -10.34 -11.72 -9.05
CA PHE A 248 -11.16 -10.68 -9.65
C PHE A 248 -10.99 -10.68 -11.18
N HIS A 249 -12.08 -10.48 -11.90
CA HIS A 249 -12.09 -10.22 -13.34
C HIS A 249 -12.65 -8.82 -13.55
N SER A 250 -11.81 -7.89 -13.99
CA SER A 250 -12.27 -6.54 -14.26
C SER A 250 -13.33 -6.54 -15.37
N ASP A 251 -14.41 -5.81 -15.19
CA ASP A 251 -15.40 -5.51 -16.24
C ASP A 251 -15.07 -4.20 -16.97
N MET A 252 -13.94 -3.60 -16.64
CA MET A 252 -13.43 -2.39 -17.26
C MET A 252 -12.38 -2.70 -18.31
N THR A 253 -12.34 -1.88 -19.34
CA THR A 253 -11.22 -1.89 -20.30
C THR A 253 -9.91 -1.61 -19.58
N GLY A 254 -8.87 -2.37 -19.87
CA GLY A 254 -7.56 -2.19 -19.26
C GLY A 254 -7.05 -0.75 -19.41
N THR A 255 -6.51 -0.20 -18.34
CA THR A 255 -6.10 1.21 -18.28
C THR A 255 -4.61 1.41 -18.49
N ASP A 256 -3.80 0.36 -18.30
CA ASP A 256 -2.34 0.48 -18.29
C ASP A 256 -1.63 -0.72 -18.94
N GLY A 257 -0.35 -0.54 -19.22
CA GLY A 257 0.55 -1.57 -19.71
C GLY A 257 0.10 -2.23 -21.01
N ALA A 258 0.36 -3.52 -21.13
CA ALA A 258 0.01 -4.35 -22.31
C ALA A 258 -1.50 -4.57 -22.47
N ASP A 259 -2.30 -4.25 -21.46
CA ASP A 259 -3.76 -4.46 -21.46
C ASP A 259 -4.54 -3.18 -21.74
N LYS A 260 -3.85 -2.05 -21.92
CA LYS A 260 -4.48 -0.77 -22.24
C LYS A 260 -5.37 -0.88 -23.49
N GLY A 261 -6.64 -0.53 -23.33
CA GLY A 261 -7.63 -0.57 -24.41
C GLY A 261 -8.20 -1.96 -24.71
N LYS A 262 -7.77 -3.02 -24.04
CA LYS A 262 -8.34 -4.35 -24.23
C LYS A 262 -9.64 -4.52 -23.45
N ALA A 263 -10.63 -5.13 -24.11
CA ALA A 263 -11.88 -5.50 -23.44
C ALA A 263 -11.62 -6.58 -22.38
N PRO A 264 -12.44 -6.63 -21.30
CA PRO A 264 -12.33 -7.67 -20.30
C PRO A 264 -12.58 -9.07 -20.87
N GLU A 265 -11.78 -10.04 -20.45
CA GLU A 265 -11.90 -11.45 -20.91
C GLU A 265 -13.09 -12.16 -20.28
N LYS A 266 -13.42 -11.82 -19.03
CA LYS A 266 -14.47 -12.46 -18.23
C LYS A 266 -15.04 -11.46 -17.24
N ALA A 267 -16.34 -11.51 -17.03
CA ALA A 267 -17.01 -10.70 -16.01
C ALA A 267 -17.16 -11.47 -14.67
N ASN A 268 -17.36 -10.74 -13.57
CA ASN A 268 -17.57 -11.33 -12.26
C ASN A 268 -19.02 -11.82 -12.01
N ALA A 269 -19.86 -11.88 -13.04
CA ALA A 269 -21.29 -12.18 -12.90
C ALA A 269 -21.58 -13.59 -12.34
N THR A 270 -20.75 -14.57 -12.74
CA THR A 270 -20.90 -15.97 -12.28
C THR A 270 -19.55 -16.46 -11.79
N ARG A 271 -19.43 -16.61 -10.48
CA ARG A 271 -18.19 -16.99 -9.83
C ARG A 271 -18.37 -18.28 -9.06
N PRO A 272 -17.43 -19.24 -9.11
CA PRO A 272 -17.45 -20.39 -8.22
C PRO A 272 -17.35 -19.92 -6.76
N MET A 273 -18.06 -20.59 -5.88
CA MET A 273 -17.99 -20.28 -4.45
C MET A 273 -16.61 -20.61 -3.89
N PRO A 274 -16.08 -19.77 -2.98
CA PRO A 274 -14.89 -20.10 -2.22
C PRO A 274 -15.07 -21.44 -1.49
N ALA A 275 -14.04 -22.28 -1.50
CA ALA A 275 -14.08 -23.59 -0.87
C ALA A 275 -12.70 -23.99 -0.32
N PRO A 276 -12.62 -24.98 0.60
CA PRO A 276 -11.35 -25.57 1.00
C PRO A 276 -10.53 -25.98 -0.23
N TYR A 277 -9.22 -25.83 -0.13
CA TYR A 277 -8.27 -26.02 -1.25
C TYR A 277 -8.51 -27.34 -2.02
N THR A 278 -8.79 -28.42 -1.30
CA THR A 278 -9.02 -29.76 -1.89
C THR A 278 -10.40 -29.92 -2.50
N GLU A 279 -11.38 -29.13 -2.08
CA GLU A 279 -12.79 -29.24 -2.47
C GLU A 279 -13.20 -28.18 -3.51
N TYR A 280 -12.32 -27.22 -3.81
CA TYR A 280 -12.61 -26.13 -4.73
C TYR A 280 -12.95 -26.67 -6.14
N LYS A 281 -14.11 -26.26 -6.66
CA LYS A 281 -14.67 -26.72 -7.95
C LYS A 281 -14.36 -25.79 -9.12
N GLY A 282 -13.87 -24.57 -8.85
CA GLY A 282 -13.43 -23.64 -9.90
C GLY A 282 -12.06 -24.02 -10.45
N ASP A 283 -11.59 -23.23 -11.41
CA ASP A 283 -10.24 -23.38 -11.96
C ASP A 283 -9.20 -22.93 -10.93
N LYS A 284 -8.35 -23.86 -10.50
CA LYS A 284 -7.26 -23.56 -9.56
C LYS A 284 -6.16 -22.69 -10.15
N HIS A 285 -6.06 -22.61 -11.49
CA HIS A 285 -5.14 -21.72 -12.19
C HIS A 285 -5.63 -20.27 -12.24
N ASP A 286 -6.91 -20.06 -11.93
CA ASP A 286 -7.57 -18.76 -11.92
C ASP A 286 -8.06 -18.38 -10.49
N ALA A 287 -7.45 -18.97 -9.46
CA ALA A 287 -7.82 -18.78 -8.07
C ALA A 287 -6.61 -18.44 -7.20
N PHE A 288 -6.85 -17.65 -6.16
CA PHE A 288 -5.87 -17.33 -5.13
C PHE A 288 -6.17 -18.08 -3.83
N TRP A 289 -5.16 -18.18 -2.99
CA TRP A 289 -5.21 -18.82 -1.70
C TRP A 289 -5.63 -17.85 -0.58
N TYR A 290 -6.37 -18.35 0.39
CA TYR A 290 -6.77 -17.62 1.59
C TYR A 290 -6.67 -18.51 2.83
N PHE A 291 -6.44 -17.92 4.01
CA PHE A 291 -6.28 -18.64 5.26
C PHE A 291 -7.45 -19.55 5.62
N ASP A 292 -8.66 -19.06 5.41
CA ASP A 292 -9.90 -19.70 5.82
C ASP A 292 -11.10 -19.14 5.03
N LYS A 293 -12.26 -19.72 5.34
CA LYS A 293 -13.53 -19.29 4.75
C LYS A 293 -13.82 -17.81 4.97
N GLN A 294 -13.50 -17.28 6.16
CA GLN A 294 -13.80 -15.88 6.48
C GLN A 294 -13.05 -14.91 5.54
N MET A 295 -11.76 -15.14 5.32
CA MET A 295 -10.98 -14.28 4.42
C MET A 295 -11.41 -14.44 2.96
N ALA A 296 -11.69 -15.66 2.52
CA ALA A 296 -12.16 -15.95 1.18
C ALA A 296 -13.54 -15.30 0.91
N ASP A 297 -14.49 -15.44 1.83
CA ASP A 297 -15.83 -14.84 1.72
C ASP A 297 -15.77 -13.30 1.77
N LEU A 298 -14.89 -12.71 2.59
CA LEU A 298 -14.71 -11.27 2.68
C LEU A 298 -14.21 -10.70 1.34
N THR A 299 -13.31 -11.41 0.68
CA THR A 299 -12.80 -11.06 -0.64
C THR A 299 -13.89 -11.18 -1.69
N GLU A 300 -14.60 -12.31 -1.71
CA GLU A 300 -15.69 -12.56 -2.66
C GLU A 300 -16.83 -11.54 -2.54
N ALA A 301 -17.17 -11.12 -1.31
CA ALA A 301 -18.18 -10.12 -1.07
C ALA A 301 -17.80 -8.78 -1.74
N ARG A 302 -16.53 -8.36 -1.67
CA ARG A 302 -16.06 -7.15 -2.33
C ARG A 302 -16.20 -7.22 -3.85
N TYR A 303 -15.89 -8.37 -4.45
CA TYR A 303 -15.97 -8.55 -5.89
C TYR A 303 -17.41 -8.50 -6.41
N LYS A 304 -18.35 -8.99 -5.62
CA LYS A 304 -19.79 -8.95 -5.94
C LYS A 304 -20.39 -7.54 -5.82
N GLU A 305 -19.85 -6.70 -4.96
CA GLU A 305 -20.37 -5.34 -4.74
C GLU A 305 -20.29 -4.44 -5.97
N THR A 306 -19.38 -4.68 -6.91
CA THR A 306 -19.17 -3.83 -8.09
C THR A 306 -19.92 -4.31 -9.32
N ALA A 307 -20.41 -5.54 -9.33
CA ALA A 307 -21.05 -6.15 -10.48
C ALA A 307 -22.31 -5.35 -10.93
N GLY A 308 -22.35 -4.99 -12.21
CA GLY A 308 -23.47 -4.28 -12.83
C GLY A 308 -23.69 -2.82 -12.42
N LYS A 309 -22.80 -2.23 -11.59
CA LYS A 309 -22.88 -0.82 -11.23
C LYS A 309 -22.26 0.08 -12.29
N ARG A 310 -22.79 1.30 -12.38
CA ARG A 310 -22.25 2.33 -13.28
C ARG A 310 -20.98 2.93 -12.75
N VAL A 311 -20.09 3.33 -13.64
CA VAL A 311 -18.91 4.13 -13.29
C VAL A 311 -19.33 5.57 -13.05
N GLN A 312 -18.68 6.23 -12.09
CA GLN A 312 -18.79 7.67 -11.84
C GLN A 312 -17.37 8.24 -11.71
N TYR A 313 -17.26 9.55 -11.79
CA TYR A 313 -15.97 10.24 -11.79
C TYR A 313 -15.96 11.35 -10.76
N VAL A 314 -14.81 11.56 -10.15
CA VAL A 314 -14.56 12.64 -9.21
C VAL A 314 -13.35 13.44 -9.64
N GLY A 315 -13.21 14.64 -9.14
CA GLY A 315 -12.08 15.51 -9.37
C GLY A 315 -11.99 16.56 -8.28
N PHE A 316 -11.19 17.58 -8.53
CA PHE A 316 -10.92 18.62 -7.55
C PHE A 316 -11.31 20.00 -8.05
N GLU A 317 -11.75 20.81 -7.11
CA GLU A 317 -11.85 22.25 -7.27
C GLU A 317 -10.80 22.94 -6.39
N TYR A 318 -10.03 23.80 -7.00
CA TYR A 318 -9.02 24.65 -6.36
C TYR A 318 -9.23 26.10 -6.76
N GLN A 319 -9.29 27.01 -5.79
CA GLN A 319 -9.54 28.45 -6.03
C GLN A 319 -10.80 28.72 -6.89
N GLY A 320 -11.87 27.94 -6.68
CA GLY A 320 -13.15 28.09 -7.38
C GLY A 320 -13.19 27.53 -8.80
N LYS A 321 -12.14 26.83 -9.26
CA LYS A 321 -12.06 26.26 -10.61
C LYS A 321 -11.76 24.75 -10.53
N LEU A 322 -12.32 23.98 -11.47
CA LEU A 322 -11.95 22.58 -11.64
C LEU A 322 -10.48 22.49 -12.05
N ILE A 323 -9.77 21.51 -11.45
CA ILE A 323 -8.42 21.15 -11.89
C ILE A 323 -8.58 20.26 -13.12
N PRO A 324 -8.04 20.67 -14.29
CA PRO A 324 -8.17 19.89 -15.52
C PRO A 324 -7.36 18.58 -15.44
N TYR A 325 -7.90 17.54 -16.09
CA TYR A 325 -7.16 16.31 -16.29
C TYR A 325 -6.02 16.51 -17.29
N ASN A 326 -4.84 15.98 -16.98
CA ASN A 326 -3.66 16.06 -17.82
C ASN A 326 -2.95 14.70 -17.86
N GLU A 327 -3.04 14.01 -18.96
CA GLU A 327 -2.43 12.68 -19.16
C GLU A 327 -0.90 12.64 -18.91
N LYS A 328 -0.23 13.80 -19.03
CA LYS A 328 1.22 13.91 -18.75
C LYS A 328 1.55 14.05 -17.26
N ALA A 329 0.55 14.37 -16.44
CA ALA A 329 0.73 14.43 -14.99
C ALA A 329 0.61 13.04 -14.39
N GLN A 330 1.51 12.70 -13.49
CA GLN A 330 1.38 11.46 -12.72
C GLN A 330 0.05 11.50 -11.96
N GLY A 331 -0.74 10.44 -12.09
CA GLY A 331 -2.08 10.37 -11.50
C GLY A 331 -3.15 11.23 -12.20
N GLY A 332 -2.82 11.93 -13.30
CA GLY A 332 -3.79 12.63 -14.14
C GLY A 332 -4.11 14.06 -13.70
N MET A 333 -3.80 14.47 -12.47
CA MET A 333 -4.01 15.85 -11.99
C MET A 333 -2.80 16.34 -11.19
N GLN A 334 -2.45 17.60 -11.39
CA GLN A 334 -1.31 18.23 -10.73
C GLN A 334 -1.56 19.72 -10.49
N ILE A 335 -1.19 20.20 -9.31
CA ILE A 335 -1.05 21.63 -9.02
C ILE A 335 0.33 21.92 -8.46
N ARG A 336 0.76 23.17 -8.63
CA ARG A 336 1.97 23.72 -8.00
C ARG A 336 1.56 24.79 -7.02
N VAL A 337 2.07 24.70 -5.82
CA VAL A 337 1.83 25.69 -4.77
C VAL A 337 3.19 26.21 -4.33
N ALA A 338 3.43 27.47 -4.61
CA ALA A 338 4.63 28.17 -4.20
C ALA A 338 4.23 29.29 -3.23
N ASP A 339 4.90 29.35 -2.09
CA ASP A 339 4.77 30.47 -1.17
C ASP A 339 6.12 31.23 -1.16
N GLY A 340 6.25 32.19 -2.07
CA GLY A 340 7.46 32.99 -2.25
C GLY A 340 7.73 34.01 -1.12
N ASN A 341 6.82 34.11 -0.13
CA ASN A 341 6.93 35.10 0.94
C ASN A 341 7.07 34.46 2.33
N ASN A 342 7.20 33.14 2.42
CA ASN A 342 7.21 32.44 3.70
C ASN A 342 8.64 32.09 4.13
N THR A 343 9.23 32.93 4.96
CA THR A 343 10.45 32.59 5.70
C THR A 343 10.11 31.61 6.85
N SER A 344 11.06 30.80 7.28
CA SER A 344 10.89 29.84 8.39
C SER A 344 10.29 30.44 9.67
N ALA A 345 10.53 31.71 9.94
CA ALA A 345 9.94 32.44 11.04
C ALA A 345 8.44 32.75 10.83
N ASN A 346 8.04 33.03 9.58
CA ASN A 346 6.64 33.33 9.25
C ASN A 346 5.78 32.08 9.17
N GLN A 347 6.34 30.92 8.87
CA GLN A 347 5.61 29.65 8.79
C GLN A 347 5.14 29.13 10.14
N LYS A 348 5.94 29.31 11.19
CA LYS A 348 5.50 29.02 12.56
C LYS A 348 4.31 29.89 12.98
N ALA A 349 4.24 31.11 12.45
CA ALA A 349 3.17 32.06 12.73
C ALA A 349 1.94 31.90 11.83
N LYS A 350 2.12 31.47 10.57
CA LYS A 350 1.02 31.30 9.59
C LYS A 350 1.30 30.10 8.68
N PRO A 351 0.90 28.89 9.10
CA PRO A 351 1.07 27.71 8.25
C PRO A 351 0.35 27.89 6.91
N LEU A 352 0.98 27.41 5.83
CA LEU A 352 0.38 27.43 4.50
C LEU A 352 -0.88 26.55 4.50
N ARG A 353 -2.00 27.14 4.07
CA ARG A 353 -3.28 26.45 3.96
C ARG A 353 -3.74 26.33 2.53
N LEU A 354 -4.14 25.13 2.15
CA LEU A 354 -4.70 24.82 0.84
C LEU A 354 -6.22 24.65 0.99
N GLN A 355 -6.98 25.26 0.07
CA GLN A 355 -8.43 25.05 -0.04
C GLN A 355 -8.70 24.16 -1.24
N LEU A 356 -9.05 22.90 -0.99
CA LEU A 356 -9.38 21.91 -2.01
C LEU A 356 -10.76 21.34 -1.73
N LYS A 357 -11.55 21.10 -2.76
CA LYS A 357 -12.86 20.49 -2.65
C LYS A 357 -12.97 19.33 -3.63
N ALA A 358 -13.39 18.15 -3.17
CA ALA A 358 -13.77 17.04 -4.03
C ALA A 358 -15.15 17.30 -4.64
N VAL A 359 -15.29 17.02 -5.92
CA VAL A 359 -16.54 17.23 -6.68
C VAL A 359 -16.74 16.09 -7.69
N TYR A 360 -18.00 15.82 -8.03
CA TYR A 360 -18.29 14.94 -9.16
C TYR A 360 -17.99 15.60 -10.49
N THR A 361 -17.40 14.86 -11.41
CA THR A 361 -17.04 15.34 -12.75
C THR A 361 -17.60 14.42 -13.83
N ASP A 362 -17.57 14.88 -15.05
CA ASP A 362 -17.79 14.06 -16.23
C ASP A 362 -16.58 13.14 -16.51
N THR A 363 -16.66 12.35 -17.55
CA THR A 363 -15.60 11.40 -17.96
C THR A 363 -14.30 12.09 -18.37
N THR A 364 -14.33 13.36 -18.69
CA THR A 364 -13.18 14.16 -19.12
C THR A 364 -12.54 14.93 -17.96
N HIS A 365 -13.19 14.95 -16.80
CA HIS A 365 -12.87 15.76 -15.62
C HIS A 365 -12.87 17.28 -15.87
N ASN A 366 -13.47 17.74 -16.97
CA ASN A 366 -13.48 19.16 -17.34
C ASN A 366 -14.79 19.89 -16.99
N ALA A 367 -15.83 19.14 -16.66
CA ALA A 367 -17.12 19.70 -16.24
C ALA A 367 -17.66 18.94 -15.01
N ARG A 368 -18.51 19.60 -14.24
CA ARG A 368 -19.26 18.95 -13.15
C ARG A 368 -20.29 17.99 -13.73
N SER A 369 -20.41 16.81 -13.12
CA SER A 369 -21.41 15.82 -13.49
C SER A 369 -22.67 15.96 -12.64
N THR A 370 -23.83 15.72 -13.26
CA THR A 370 -25.12 15.50 -12.58
C THR A 370 -25.51 14.03 -12.54
N ALA A 371 -24.79 13.17 -13.27
CA ALA A 371 -24.99 11.71 -13.33
C ALA A 371 -24.03 11.00 -12.39
N HIS A 372 -24.36 10.95 -11.12
CA HIS A 372 -23.52 10.37 -10.07
C HIS A 372 -24.34 9.74 -8.94
N GLY A 373 -23.66 9.08 -8.02
CA GLY A 373 -24.25 8.52 -6.81
C GLY A 373 -24.70 9.57 -5.79
N THR A 374 -25.23 9.09 -4.70
CA THR A 374 -25.82 9.94 -3.64
C THR A 374 -24.85 10.33 -2.54
N LYS A 375 -23.69 9.70 -2.48
CA LYS A 375 -22.66 9.98 -1.47
C LYS A 375 -21.91 11.28 -1.80
N GLN A 376 -21.61 12.07 -0.79
CA GLN A 376 -20.76 13.26 -0.99
C GLN A 376 -19.30 12.84 -1.19
N PRO A 377 -18.62 13.37 -2.22
CA PRO A 377 -17.20 13.12 -2.38
C PRO A 377 -16.39 13.85 -1.32
N TYR A 378 -15.27 13.24 -0.91
CA TYR A 378 -14.37 13.76 0.11
C TYR A 378 -12.92 13.59 -0.31
N ILE A 379 -11.99 14.15 0.47
CA ILE A 379 -10.55 14.09 0.19
C ILE A 379 -9.84 13.29 1.29
N GLU A 380 -9.01 12.34 0.88
CA GLU A 380 -8.05 11.62 1.71
C GLU A 380 -6.62 12.15 1.45
N VAL A 381 -5.83 12.30 2.50
CA VAL A 381 -4.38 12.59 2.38
C VAL A 381 -3.64 11.26 2.33
N ILE A 382 -2.83 11.07 1.29
CA ILE A 382 -2.12 9.83 1.04
C ILE A 382 -0.68 9.90 1.53
N SER A 383 0.03 10.95 1.15
CA SER A 383 1.42 11.14 1.57
C SER A 383 1.82 12.61 1.53
N GLY A 384 2.96 12.89 2.15
CA GLY A 384 3.54 14.21 2.19
C GLY A 384 3.15 15.02 3.43
N PRO A 385 3.72 16.23 3.55
CA PRO A 385 3.61 17.06 4.74
C PRO A 385 2.27 17.81 4.79
N LEU A 386 1.16 17.09 4.61
CA LEU A 386 -0.19 17.67 4.66
C LEU A 386 -1.00 17.08 5.82
N LYS A 387 -1.74 17.95 6.50
CA LYS A 387 -2.73 17.57 7.49
C LYS A 387 -4.11 18.10 7.10
N LYS A 388 -5.09 17.23 7.07
CA LYS A 388 -6.48 17.60 6.89
C LYS A 388 -6.98 18.29 8.15
N ILE A 389 -7.44 19.53 8.03
CA ILE A 389 -8.04 20.33 9.12
C ILE A 389 -9.55 20.16 9.12
N ASN A 390 -10.16 20.18 7.92
CA ASN A 390 -11.57 19.86 7.68
C ASN A 390 -11.72 19.35 6.24
N ASP A 391 -12.95 19.16 5.77
CA ASP A 391 -13.22 18.55 4.46
C ASP A 391 -12.68 19.32 3.25
N THR A 392 -12.34 20.59 3.42
CA THR A 392 -11.83 21.44 2.34
C THR A 392 -10.54 22.17 2.66
N THR A 393 -10.05 22.10 3.89
CA THR A 393 -8.85 22.82 4.34
C THR A 393 -7.76 21.86 4.72
N PHE A 394 -6.59 22.03 4.12
CA PHE A 394 -5.38 21.28 4.38
C PHE A 394 -4.25 22.22 4.77
N GLU A 395 -3.43 21.81 5.73
CA GLU A 395 -2.33 22.60 6.26
C GLU A 395 -1.01 21.88 6.02
N VAL A 396 0.01 22.62 5.56
CA VAL A 396 1.35 22.05 5.32
C VAL A 396 2.11 21.96 6.62
N TYR A 397 2.62 20.76 6.92
CA TYR A 397 3.43 20.45 8.10
C TYR A 397 4.84 20.03 7.68
N PRO A 398 5.79 20.96 7.58
CA PRO A 398 7.13 20.69 7.05
C PRO A 398 8.02 19.83 7.95
N TYR A 399 7.66 19.66 9.21
CA TYR A 399 8.47 18.98 10.21
C TYR A 399 7.94 17.60 10.63
N GLU A 400 7.12 16.97 9.81
CA GLU A 400 6.78 15.55 10.03
C GLU A 400 7.99 14.65 9.74
N ALA A 401 8.04 13.50 10.44
CA ALA A 401 9.07 12.49 10.26
C ALA A 401 9.25 12.14 8.77
N GLY A 402 10.48 12.16 8.29
CA GLY A 402 10.84 11.95 6.88
C GLY A 402 10.64 13.15 5.95
N TRP A 403 9.99 14.22 6.42
CA TRP A 403 9.75 15.46 5.68
C TRP A 403 10.47 16.67 6.27
N ASP A 404 11.16 16.49 7.38
CA ASP A 404 12.01 17.48 8.07
C ASP A 404 13.38 17.74 7.37
N ASN A 405 13.52 17.27 6.16
CA ASN A 405 14.71 17.38 5.35
C ASN A 405 14.83 18.80 4.76
N PRO A 406 16.06 19.32 4.53
CA PRO A 406 16.31 20.66 3.97
C PRO A 406 15.89 20.81 2.49
N ARG A 407 15.00 20.00 1.99
CA ARG A 407 14.38 20.19 0.68
C ARG A 407 13.53 21.45 0.70
N ARG A 408 13.71 22.27 -0.31
CA ARG A 408 12.84 23.43 -0.57
C ARG A 408 11.59 23.06 -1.36
N SER A 409 11.46 21.81 -1.79
CA SER A 409 10.32 21.33 -2.54
C SER A 409 9.89 19.96 -2.05
N PHE A 410 8.60 19.76 -1.88
CA PHE A 410 7.96 18.53 -1.44
C PHE A 410 6.88 18.14 -2.43
N THR A 411 6.64 16.86 -2.54
CA THR A 411 5.46 16.34 -3.23
C THR A 411 4.49 15.76 -2.20
N ALA A 412 3.27 16.26 -2.21
CA ALA A 412 2.19 15.66 -1.45
C ALA A 412 1.17 15.02 -2.39
N TRP A 413 0.47 14.00 -1.90
CA TRP A 413 -0.59 13.33 -2.62
C TRP A 413 -1.87 13.33 -1.81
N VAL A 414 -2.94 13.72 -2.48
CA VAL A 414 -4.31 13.60 -1.97
C VAL A 414 -5.16 12.90 -3.02
N VAL A 415 -6.27 12.30 -2.58
CA VAL A 415 -7.21 11.61 -3.47
C VAL A 415 -8.62 12.12 -3.20
N ALA A 416 -9.32 12.53 -4.25
CA ALA A 416 -10.76 12.71 -4.20
C ALA A 416 -11.43 11.33 -4.26
N VAL A 417 -12.36 11.08 -3.37
CA VAL A 417 -13.02 9.78 -3.22
C VAL A 417 -14.54 9.99 -3.21
N ALA A 418 -15.25 9.15 -3.92
CA ALA A 418 -16.70 8.96 -3.74
C ALA A 418 -16.96 7.48 -3.46
N ASP A 419 -17.61 7.20 -2.34
CA ASP A 419 -17.98 5.84 -1.99
C ASP A 419 -19.05 5.27 -2.95
N ALA A 420 -19.01 3.96 -3.13
CA ALA A 420 -20.04 3.26 -3.88
C ALA A 420 -21.42 3.38 -3.23
N ASP A 421 -22.45 3.37 -4.04
CA ASP A 421 -23.83 3.23 -3.60
C ASP A 421 -24.53 2.06 -4.32
N SER A 422 -25.85 2.00 -4.30
CA SER A 422 -26.59 0.91 -4.94
C SER A 422 -26.50 0.91 -6.47
N LYS A 423 -26.20 2.04 -7.10
CA LYS A 423 -26.21 2.24 -8.55
C LYS A 423 -24.83 2.47 -9.15
N TYR A 424 -23.93 3.08 -8.37
CA TYR A 424 -22.61 3.50 -8.85
C TYR A 424 -21.50 2.81 -8.09
N LYS A 425 -20.41 2.48 -8.80
CA LYS A 425 -19.14 2.06 -8.21
C LYS A 425 -18.53 3.20 -7.40
N GLY A 426 -17.59 2.89 -6.50
CA GLY A 426 -16.72 3.92 -5.94
C GLY A 426 -15.93 4.64 -7.04
N ALA A 427 -15.50 5.85 -6.76
CA ALA A 427 -14.67 6.62 -7.67
C ALA A 427 -13.51 7.26 -6.93
N VAL A 428 -12.35 7.33 -7.58
CA VAL A 428 -11.16 8.00 -7.05
C VAL A 428 -10.47 8.79 -8.14
N GLN A 429 -9.88 9.92 -7.74
CA GLN A 429 -8.99 10.71 -8.59
C GLN A 429 -7.83 11.24 -7.74
N PRO A 430 -6.60 10.82 -8.01
CA PRO A 430 -5.43 11.36 -7.32
C PRO A 430 -5.10 12.77 -7.82
N LEU A 431 -4.52 13.56 -6.91
CA LEU A 431 -3.95 14.86 -7.18
C LEU A 431 -2.54 14.94 -6.61
N ARG A 432 -1.58 15.19 -7.46
CA ARG A 432 -0.22 15.53 -7.10
C ARG A 432 -0.11 17.02 -6.78
N ILE A 433 0.46 17.35 -5.62
CA ILE A 433 0.69 18.71 -5.17
C ILE A 433 2.19 18.92 -5.01
N ASP A 434 2.78 19.70 -5.93
CA ASP A 434 4.16 20.10 -5.81
C ASP A 434 4.23 21.36 -4.94
N LEU A 435 4.78 21.22 -3.75
CA LEU A 435 4.93 22.27 -2.76
C LEU A 435 6.35 22.86 -2.86
N SER A 436 6.45 24.13 -3.21
CA SER A 436 7.69 24.90 -3.16
C SER A 436 7.58 25.88 -2.01
N VAL A 437 8.19 25.55 -0.89
CA VAL A 437 8.10 26.32 0.37
C VAL A 437 9.51 26.61 0.83
N GLU A 438 9.81 27.87 1.14
CA GLU A 438 11.06 28.21 1.81
C GLU A 438 10.89 28.07 3.32
N PHE A 439 11.66 27.15 3.91
CA PHE A 439 11.69 26.90 5.35
C PHE A 439 12.95 27.51 5.98
#